data_f28bd37de62d4f1a6ce78cc5e56871bf
#
_entry.id   f28bd37de62d4f1a6ce78cc5e56871bf
#
_cell.length_a   1.000
_cell.length_b   1.000
_cell.length_c   1.000
_cell.angle_alpha   90.00
_cell.angle_beta   90.00
_cell.angle_gamma   90.00
#
_symmetry.space_group_name_H-M   'P 1'
#
loop_
_entity.id
_entity.type
_entity.pdbx_description
1 polymer ?
#
loop_
_entity_poly.entity_id
_entity_poly.type
_entity_poly.pdbx_seq_one_letter_code
_entity_poly.pdbx_strand_id
1 'polypeptide(L)'
;MKQRILLITGWGGGAKLLAPLQQALQQQGHHVELINIFNALDEQVLQQQAKIAKDFDVIAGWSLGGQLAALLADQVAKQYSEHKVLITLASNPCFAANAEWQDAMDQPAFQSFKQSFEQDAVSTLKKFGYMVCQGTPSTKQDFLTLQSLIQAQNLELLRQGLNCLEQLNTVDILKNYSGR
;
A
#
# COMPACT_ATOMS: atom_id res chain seq x y z
N MET A 1 0.79 4.50 -25.20
CA MET A 1 2.09 5.13 -24.85
C MET A 1 2.76 4.28 -23.77
N LYS A 2 4.08 4.13 -23.81
CA LYS A 2 4.84 3.46 -22.75
C LYS A 2 4.94 4.40 -21.55
N GLN A 3 4.71 3.88 -20.35
CA GLN A 3 4.71 4.65 -19.09
C GLN A 3 5.81 4.13 -18.18
N ARG A 4 6.34 5.00 -17.33
CA ARG A 4 7.16 4.64 -16.16
C ARG A 4 6.23 4.55 -14.95
N ILE A 5 6.13 3.38 -14.35
CA ILE A 5 5.17 3.07 -13.28
C ILE A 5 5.94 2.72 -12.01
N LEU A 6 5.71 3.45 -10.94
CA LEU A 6 6.10 3.06 -9.59
C LEU A 6 4.94 2.28 -8.97
N LEU A 7 5.17 1.01 -8.63
CA LEU A 7 4.17 0.13 -8.05
C LEU A 7 4.54 -0.20 -6.58
N ILE A 8 3.63 0.09 -5.66
CA ILE A 8 3.88 -0.06 -4.22
C ILE A 8 3.01 -1.18 -3.67
N THR A 9 3.63 -2.15 -2.99
CA THR A 9 2.92 -3.28 -2.38
C THR A 9 2.15 -2.86 -1.12
N GLY A 10 1.31 -3.78 -0.61
CA GLY A 10 0.58 -3.59 0.64
C GLY A 10 1.32 -4.17 1.85
N TRP A 11 0.73 -3.96 3.02
CA TRP A 11 1.26 -4.47 4.28
C TRP A 11 1.27 -6.01 4.33
N GLY A 12 2.36 -6.57 4.79
CA GLY A 12 2.50 -8.01 5.03
C GLY A 12 2.85 -8.86 3.82
N GLY A 13 2.73 -8.33 2.58
CA GLY A 13 2.93 -9.11 1.36
C GLY A 13 4.38 -9.14 0.85
N GLY A 14 5.11 -8.03 1.01
CA GLY A 14 6.40 -7.82 0.37
C GLY A 14 6.29 -7.60 -1.15
N ALA A 15 7.40 -7.25 -1.78
CA ALA A 15 7.40 -6.86 -3.19
C ALA A 15 6.94 -7.99 -4.13
N LYS A 16 7.28 -9.26 -3.85
CA LYS A 16 6.88 -10.38 -4.71
C LYS A 16 5.37 -10.55 -4.90
N LEU A 17 4.56 -10.05 -3.97
CA LEU A 17 3.12 -10.18 -4.07
C LEU A 17 2.56 -9.56 -5.38
N LEU A 18 3.12 -8.45 -5.81
CA LEU A 18 2.71 -7.77 -7.04
C LEU A 18 3.61 -8.09 -8.25
N ALA A 19 4.55 -9.04 -8.14
CA ALA A 19 5.42 -9.43 -9.24
C ALA A 19 4.65 -9.91 -10.49
N PRO A 20 3.55 -10.67 -10.39
CA PRO A 20 2.76 -11.02 -11.57
C PRO A 20 2.17 -9.79 -12.30
N LEU A 21 1.69 -8.80 -11.54
CA LEU A 21 1.20 -7.54 -12.12
C LEU A 21 2.33 -6.74 -12.77
N GLN A 22 3.48 -6.66 -12.10
CA GLN A 22 4.67 -6.03 -12.67
C GLN A 22 5.04 -6.65 -14.01
N GLN A 23 5.12 -7.98 -14.08
CA GLN A 23 5.46 -8.71 -15.29
C GLN A 23 4.44 -8.48 -16.42
N ALA A 24 3.14 -8.51 -16.09
CA ALA A 24 2.08 -8.25 -17.07
C ALA A 24 2.18 -6.84 -17.67
N LEU A 25 2.43 -5.83 -16.85
CA LEU A 25 2.62 -4.45 -17.30
C LEU A 25 3.90 -4.30 -18.14
N GLN A 26 4.99 -4.96 -17.76
CA GLN A 26 6.24 -4.96 -18.54
C GLN A 26 6.06 -5.63 -19.90
N GLN A 27 5.27 -6.71 -19.99
CA GLN A 27 4.91 -7.35 -21.25
C GLN A 27 4.11 -6.43 -22.19
N GLN A 28 3.36 -5.47 -21.64
CA GLN A 28 2.70 -4.40 -22.40
C GLN A 28 3.64 -3.25 -22.77
N GLY A 29 4.92 -3.36 -22.42
CA GLY A 29 5.97 -2.43 -22.78
C GLY A 29 6.14 -1.24 -21.82
N HIS A 30 5.51 -1.28 -20.64
CA HIS A 30 5.74 -0.29 -19.58
C HIS A 30 7.08 -0.55 -18.87
N HIS A 31 7.70 0.51 -18.33
CA HIS A 31 8.78 0.38 -17.36
C HIS A 31 8.18 0.39 -15.95
N VAL A 32 8.31 -0.71 -15.21
CA VAL A 32 7.67 -0.85 -13.90
C VAL A 32 8.72 -1.14 -12.83
N GLU A 33 8.80 -0.25 -11.86
CA GLU A 33 9.55 -0.45 -10.62
C GLU A 33 8.58 -0.85 -9.50
N LEU A 34 8.88 -1.96 -8.85
CA LEU A 34 8.08 -2.50 -7.76
C LEU A 34 8.84 -2.35 -6.44
N ILE A 35 8.25 -1.61 -5.51
CA ILE A 35 8.84 -1.37 -4.18
C ILE A 35 7.96 -1.93 -3.07
N ASN A 36 8.58 -2.18 -1.92
CA ASN A 36 7.87 -2.53 -0.69
C ASN A 36 7.27 -1.29 -0.04
N ILE A 37 6.45 -1.50 1.00
CA ILE A 37 6.02 -0.43 1.90
C ILE A 37 7.22 0.26 2.53
N PHE A 38 7.03 1.49 2.97
CA PHE A 38 8.02 2.28 3.70
C PHE A 38 7.32 3.08 4.82
N ASN A 39 8.09 3.59 5.77
CA ASN A 39 7.57 4.40 6.86
C ASN A 39 7.28 5.83 6.38
N ALA A 40 6.04 6.10 5.94
CA ALA A 40 5.62 7.43 5.49
C ALA A 40 5.37 8.43 6.63
N LEU A 41 5.40 7.99 7.90
CA LEU A 41 5.34 8.86 9.07
C LEU A 41 6.71 9.49 9.39
N ASP A 42 7.77 8.97 8.79
CA ASP A 42 9.09 9.58 8.80
C ASP A 42 9.20 10.53 7.59
N GLU A 43 9.27 11.83 7.88
CA GLU A 43 9.31 12.86 6.84
C GLU A 43 10.52 12.73 5.92
N GLN A 44 11.68 12.33 6.45
CA GLN A 44 12.89 12.15 5.63
C GLN A 44 12.74 11.00 4.65
N VAL A 45 12.15 9.89 5.11
CA VAL A 45 11.84 8.73 4.26
C VAL A 45 10.82 9.13 3.19
N LEU A 46 9.75 9.82 3.58
CA LEU A 46 8.72 10.28 2.65
C LEU A 46 9.30 11.21 1.56
N GLN A 47 10.12 12.17 1.95
CA GLN A 47 10.79 13.08 1.00
C GLN A 47 11.75 12.34 0.06
N GLN A 48 12.50 11.38 0.58
CA GLN A 48 13.38 10.55 -0.24
C GLN A 48 12.59 9.73 -1.27
N GLN A 49 11.48 9.13 -0.86
CA GLN A 49 10.61 8.38 -1.76
C GLN A 49 9.91 9.29 -2.79
N ALA A 50 9.51 10.50 -2.41
CA ALA A 50 8.94 11.48 -3.33
C ALA A 50 9.96 11.92 -4.40
N LYS A 51 11.24 12.07 -4.02
CA LYS A 51 12.32 12.37 -4.98
C LYS A 51 12.51 11.24 -6.01
N ILE A 52 12.29 10.00 -5.64
CA ILE A 52 12.31 8.86 -6.57
C ILE A 52 11.03 8.87 -7.43
N ALA A 53 9.87 9.05 -6.78
CA ALA A 53 8.55 8.98 -7.42
C ALA A 53 8.36 10.03 -8.53
N LYS A 54 9.02 11.20 -8.45
CA LYS A 54 8.94 12.24 -9.48
C LYS A 54 9.36 11.76 -10.88
N ASP A 55 10.23 10.75 -10.95
CA ASP A 55 10.74 10.23 -12.22
C ASP A 55 9.77 9.26 -12.91
N PHE A 56 8.59 9.01 -12.32
CA PHE A 56 7.56 8.13 -12.87
C PHE A 56 6.36 8.94 -13.37
N ASP A 57 5.67 8.38 -14.39
CA ASP A 57 4.44 8.95 -14.94
C ASP A 57 3.22 8.55 -14.11
N VAL A 58 3.26 7.32 -13.56
CA VAL A 58 2.21 6.68 -12.80
C VAL A 58 2.75 6.24 -11.44
N ILE A 59 2.02 6.57 -10.38
CA ILE A 59 2.26 6.06 -9.04
C ILE A 59 1.06 5.19 -8.68
N ALA A 60 1.31 3.90 -8.50
CA ALA A 60 0.26 2.91 -8.23
C ALA A 60 0.54 2.17 -6.93
N GLY A 61 -0.51 1.76 -6.20
CA GLY A 61 -0.31 1.00 -4.99
C GLY A 61 -1.50 0.14 -4.60
N TRP A 62 -1.21 -0.99 -3.95
CA TRP A 62 -2.21 -1.92 -3.45
C TRP A 62 -2.36 -1.79 -1.93
N SER A 63 -3.61 -1.71 -1.42
CA SER A 63 -3.90 -1.63 0.02
C SER A 63 -3.15 -0.45 0.67
N LEU A 64 -2.32 -0.65 1.71
CA LEU A 64 -1.44 0.39 2.27
C LEU A 64 -0.61 1.09 1.19
N GLY A 65 -0.13 0.34 0.20
CA GLY A 65 0.60 0.93 -0.94
C GLY A 65 -0.20 2.00 -1.69
N GLY A 66 -1.54 1.90 -1.72
CA GLY A 66 -2.40 2.92 -2.32
C GLY A 66 -2.43 4.22 -1.51
N GLN A 67 -2.41 4.16 -0.18
CA GLN A 67 -2.25 5.35 0.67
C GLN A 67 -0.86 5.98 0.49
N LEU A 68 0.19 5.15 0.44
CA LEU A 68 1.55 5.61 0.18
C LEU A 68 1.68 6.25 -1.21
N ALA A 69 1.03 5.68 -2.23
CA ALA A 69 0.98 6.25 -3.58
C ALA A 69 0.30 7.62 -3.59
N ALA A 70 -0.81 7.79 -2.87
CA ALA A 70 -1.51 9.07 -2.76
C ALA A 70 -0.63 10.14 -2.08
N LEU A 71 0.06 9.77 -0.98
CA LEU A 71 1.01 10.66 -0.31
C LEU A 71 2.17 11.07 -1.23
N LEU A 72 2.76 10.11 -1.97
CA LEU A 72 3.85 10.43 -2.89
C LEU A 72 3.39 11.33 -4.03
N ALA A 73 2.21 11.07 -4.60
CA ALA A 73 1.65 11.90 -5.67
C ALA A 73 1.41 13.35 -5.20
N ASP A 74 0.88 13.51 -3.98
CA ASP A 74 0.70 14.83 -3.35
C ASP A 74 2.04 15.52 -3.06
N GLN A 75 3.03 14.81 -2.53
CA GLN A 75 4.37 15.34 -2.29
C GLN A 75 5.06 15.78 -3.59
N VAL A 76 4.95 14.98 -4.65
CA VAL A 76 5.50 15.33 -5.97
C VAL A 76 4.82 16.59 -6.52
N ALA A 77 3.49 16.69 -6.40
CA ALA A 77 2.76 17.87 -6.83
C ALA A 77 3.20 19.15 -6.07
N LYS A 78 3.33 19.05 -4.74
CA LYS A 78 3.74 20.18 -3.88
C LYS A 78 5.18 20.62 -4.08
N GLN A 79 6.11 19.67 -4.23
CA GLN A 79 7.54 19.97 -4.28
C GLN A 79 8.04 20.30 -5.69
N TYR A 80 7.46 19.67 -6.72
CA TYR A 80 7.96 19.75 -8.10
C TYR A 80 6.94 20.36 -9.08
N SER A 81 5.74 20.68 -8.62
CA SER A 81 4.62 21.17 -9.47
C SER A 81 4.29 20.20 -10.62
N GLU A 82 4.45 18.89 -10.36
CA GLU A 82 4.18 17.82 -11.30
C GLU A 82 2.99 16.97 -10.84
N HIS A 83 2.02 16.74 -11.72
CA HIS A 83 0.86 15.90 -11.42
C HIS A 83 1.04 14.52 -12.06
N LYS A 84 0.94 13.48 -11.25
CA LYS A 84 1.10 12.09 -11.69
C LYS A 84 -0.25 11.42 -11.95
N VAL A 85 -0.26 10.32 -12.68
CA VAL A 85 -1.41 9.42 -12.68
C VAL A 85 -1.36 8.60 -11.39
N LEU A 86 -2.43 8.67 -10.59
CA LEU A 86 -2.55 7.93 -9.33
C LEU A 86 -3.49 6.75 -9.52
N ILE A 87 -3.04 5.54 -9.17
CA ILE A 87 -3.85 4.32 -9.21
C ILE A 87 -3.83 3.66 -7.82
N THR A 88 -4.99 3.57 -7.19
CA THR A 88 -5.17 2.86 -5.93
C THR A 88 -5.92 1.55 -6.16
N LEU A 89 -5.34 0.43 -5.73
CA LEU A 89 -5.88 -0.90 -5.91
C LEU A 89 -6.31 -1.45 -4.54
N ALA A 90 -7.61 -1.72 -4.35
CA ALA A 90 -8.17 -2.23 -3.09
C ALA A 90 -7.61 -1.49 -1.86
N SER A 91 -7.65 -0.15 -1.91
CA SER A 91 -7.13 0.74 -0.87
C SER A 91 -8.23 1.64 -0.34
N ASN A 92 -8.11 2.05 0.92
CA ASN A 92 -8.97 3.01 1.59
C ASN A 92 -8.20 4.29 1.92
N PRO A 93 -8.85 5.46 1.96
CA PRO A 93 -8.23 6.71 2.42
C PRO A 93 -7.72 6.63 3.87
N CYS A 94 -8.46 5.92 4.73
CA CYS A 94 -8.10 5.58 6.09
C CYS A 94 -8.33 4.10 6.31
N PHE A 95 -7.39 3.40 6.94
CA PHE A 95 -7.56 1.99 7.27
C PHE A 95 -8.23 1.80 8.65
N ALA A 96 -7.92 2.67 9.60
CA ALA A 96 -8.61 2.77 10.88
C ALA A 96 -9.64 3.90 10.83
N ALA A 97 -10.87 3.62 11.30
CA ALA A 97 -11.98 4.56 11.29
C ALA A 97 -11.67 5.81 12.12
N ASN A 98 -12.08 6.95 11.60
CA ASN A 98 -11.96 8.25 12.27
C ASN A 98 -13.18 9.15 11.98
N ALA A 99 -13.16 10.39 12.47
CA ALA A 99 -14.29 11.31 12.30
C ALA A 99 -14.60 11.67 10.83
N GLU A 100 -13.59 11.63 9.96
CA GLU A 100 -13.74 11.99 8.54
C GLU A 100 -14.07 10.78 7.66
N TRP A 101 -13.70 9.57 8.11
CA TRP A 101 -13.89 8.32 7.37
C TRP A 101 -14.29 7.20 8.31
N GLN A 102 -15.58 6.89 8.33
CA GLN A 102 -16.14 5.85 9.19
C GLN A 102 -16.20 4.46 8.54
N ASP A 103 -16.12 4.39 7.21
CA ASP A 103 -16.15 3.15 6.42
C ASP A 103 -14.78 2.45 6.41
N ALA A 104 -14.21 2.22 7.61
CA ALA A 104 -12.93 1.57 7.83
C ALA A 104 -13.02 0.64 9.05
N MET A 105 -11.92 -0.05 9.39
CA MET A 105 -11.88 -0.89 10.59
C MET A 105 -12.04 -0.01 11.84
N ASP A 106 -12.96 -0.39 12.74
CA ASP A 106 -13.16 0.34 14.00
C ASP A 106 -11.89 0.33 14.86
N GLN A 107 -11.68 1.39 15.62
CA GLN A 107 -10.46 1.58 16.41
C GLN A 107 -10.19 0.43 17.40
N PRO A 108 -11.16 -0.09 18.17
CA PRO A 108 -10.94 -1.23 19.06
C PRO A 108 -10.46 -2.49 18.32
N ALA A 109 -11.05 -2.80 17.15
CA ALA A 109 -10.64 -3.94 16.34
C ALA A 109 -9.22 -3.77 15.81
N PHE A 110 -8.86 -2.55 15.36
CA PHE A 110 -7.51 -2.26 14.90
C PHE A 110 -6.48 -2.39 16.03
N GLN A 111 -6.77 -1.90 17.23
CA GLN A 111 -5.89 -2.05 18.39
C GLN A 111 -5.71 -3.52 18.78
N SER A 112 -6.78 -4.31 18.76
CA SER A 112 -6.71 -5.76 19.00
C SER A 112 -5.84 -6.47 17.95
N PHE A 113 -5.92 -6.03 16.70
CA PHE A 113 -5.08 -6.55 15.62
C PHE A 113 -3.60 -6.23 15.85
N LYS A 114 -3.25 -4.98 16.21
CA LYS A 114 -1.87 -4.58 16.57
C LYS A 114 -1.34 -5.40 17.75
N GLN A 115 -2.13 -5.57 18.81
CA GLN A 115 -1.73 -6.39 19.95
C GLN A 115 -1.48 -7.85 19.56
N SER A 116 -2.33 -8.42 18.72
CA SER A 116 -2.14 -9.79 18.21
C SER A 116 -0.85 -9.90 17.40
N PHE A 117 -0.51 -8.89 16.61
CA PHE A 117 0.75 -8.86 15.85
C PHE A 117 1.97 -8.82 16.77
N GLU A 118 1.95 -8.02 17.85
CA GLU A 118 3.05 -7.97 18.81
C GLU A 118 3.23 -9.29 19.58
N GLN A 119 2.14 -10.01 19.84
CA GLN A 119 2.19 -11.32 20.52
C GLN A 119 2.68 -12.43 19.59
N ASP A 120 2.16 -12.50 18.36
CA ASP A 120 2.51 -13.52 17.37
C ASP A 120 2.33 -12.96 15.95
N ALA A 121 3.38 -12.35 15.44
CA ALA A 121 3.39 -11.74 14.11
C ALA A 121 3.11 -12.77 13.00
N VAL A 122 3.65 -13.98 13.11
CA VAL A 122 3.51 -15.02 12.07
C VAL A 122 2.05 -15.47 11.96
N SER A 123 1.42 -15.80 13.09
CA SER A 123 0.01 -16.21 13.13
C SER A 123 -0.91 -15.07 12.68
N THR A 124 -0.62 -13.84 13.08
CA THR A 124 -1.42 -12.65 12.71
C THR A 124 -1.34 -12.38 11.22
N LEU A 125 -0.16 -12.42 10.62
CA LEU A 125 0.02 -12.28 9.17
C LEU A 125 -0.73 -13.36 8.39
N LYS A 126 -0.69 -14.61 8.86
CA LYS A 126 -1.41 -15.72 8.23
C LYS A 126 -2.93 -15.52 8.30
N LYS A 127 -3.47 -15.11 9.46
CA LYS A 127 -4.89 -14.81 9.63
C LYS A 127 -5.32 -13.63 8.76
N PHE A 128 -4.52 -12.57 8.71
CA PHE A 128 -4.76 -11.41 7.85
C PHE A 128 -4.79 -11.81 6.37
N GLY A 129 -3.81 -12.58 5.89
CA GLY A 129 -3.78 -13.07 4.52
C GLY A 129 -5.01 -13.92 4.17
N TYR A 130 -5.50 -14.74 5.09
CA TYR A 130 -6.75 -15.49 4.88
C TYR A 130 -7.97 -14.54 4.81
N MET A 131 -8.04 -13.54 5.69
CA MET A 131 -9.12 -12.56 5.71
C MET A 131 -9.20 -11.76 4.39
N VAL A 132 -8.05 -11.38 3.83
CA VAL A 132 -7.97 -10.65 2.54
C VAL A 132 -8.55 -11.48 1.39
N CYS A 133 -8.50 -12.80 1.46
CA CYS A 133 -9.02 -13.69 0.42
C CYS A 133 -10.50 -14.06 0.61
N GLN A 134 -11.14 -13.65 1.73
CA GLN A 134 -12.55 -13.99 1.99
C GLN A 134 -13.50 -13.28 1.02
N GLY A 135 -14.69 -13.87 0.85
CA GLY A 135 -15.76 -13.28 0.02
C GLY A 135 -15.76 -13.73 -1.44
N THR A 136 -14.82 -14.59 -1.84
CA THR A 136 -14.81 -15.19 -3.18
C THR A 136 -15.09 -16.70 -3.12
N PRO A 137 -15.65 -17.31 -4.19
CA PRO A 137 -15.78 -18.77 -4.27
C PRO A 137 -14.44 -19.51 -4.23
N SER A 138 -13.36 -18.83 -4.59
CA SER A 138 -11.99 -19.37 -4.68
C SER A 138 -11.14 -19.08 -3.44
N THR A 139 -11.70 -18.61 -2.32
CA THR A 139 -10.97 -18.19 -1.10
C THR A 139 -9.79 -19.09 -0.72
N LYS A 140 -9.98 -20.42 -0.73
CA LYS A 140 -8.91 -21.36 -0.38
C LYS A 140 -7.76 -21.34 -1.38
N GLN A 141 -8.08 -21.32 -2.68
CA GLN A 141 -7.07 -21.29 -3.74
C GLN A 141 -6.35 -19.94 -3.75
N ASP A 142 -7.09 -18.87 -3.58
CA ASP A 142 -6.53 -17.49 -3.52
C ASP A 142 -5.57 -17.36 -2.34
N PHE A 143 -5.92 -17.92 -1.18
CA PHE A 143 -5.05 -17.94 -0.02
C PHE A 143 -3.77 -18.76 -0.24
N LEU A 144 -3.85 -19.93 -0.89
CA LEU A 144 -2.66 -20.70 -1.24
C LEU A 144 -1.75 -19.94 -2.21
N THR A 145 -2.33 -19.27 -3.20
CA THR A 145 -1.61 -18.41 -4.14
C THR A 145 -0.95 -17.25 -3.41
N LEU A 146 -1.70 -16.55 -2.55
CA LEU A 146 -1.17 -15.46 -1.71
C LEU A 146 0.02 -15.93 -0.88
N GLN A 147 -0.11 -17.08 -0.19
CA GLN A 147 0.97 -17.63 0.63
C GLN A 147 2.23 -17.95 -0.18
N SER A 148 2.09 -18.39 -1.43
CA SER A 148 3.24 -18.68 -2.31
C SER A 148 4.00 -17.42 -2.75
N LEU A 149 3.36 -16.28 -2.73
CA LEU A 149 3.91 -14.98 -3.13
C LEU A 149 4.46 -14.16 -1.96
N ILE A 150 3.98 -14.42 -0.74
CA ILE A 150 4.45 -13.72 0.46
C ILE A 150 5.91 -14.05 0.73
N GLN A 151 6.68 -13.01 1.05
CA GLN A 151 8.07 -13.14 1.50
C GLN A 151 8.17 -12.82 2.99
N ALA A 152 9.17 -13.40 3.66
CA ALA A 152 9.53 -12.98 5.01
C ALA A 152 9.88 -11.48 5.01
N GLN A 153 9.26 -10.74 5.93
CA GLN A 153 9.43 -9.30 6.07
C GLN A 153 10.20 -8.98 7.35
N ASN A 154 10.91 -7.84 7.32
CA ASN A 154 11.46 -7.28 8.54
C ASN A 154 10.31 -6.87 9.49
N LEU A 155 10.35 -7.34 10.75
CA LEU A 155 9.29 -7.08 11.73
C LEU A 155 9.16 -5.59 12.05
N GLU A 156 10.27 -4.85 12.05
CA GLU A 156 10.25 -3.41 12.28
C GLU A 156 9.53 -2.67 11.14
N LEU A 157 9.79 -3.05 9.88
CA LEU A 157 9.07 -2.50 8.74
C LEU A 157 7.56 -2.81 8.83
N LEU A 158 7.19 -4.01 9.30
CA LEU A 158 5.78 -4.37 9.49
C LEU A 158 5.13 -3.55 10.62
N ARG A 159 5.83 -3.26 11.73
CA ARG A 159 5.35 -2.35 12.79
C ARG A 159 5.14 -0.93 12.25
N GLN A 160 6.11 -0.42 11.52
CA GLN A 160 6.02 0.89 10.88
C GLN A 160 4.82 0.95 9.92
N GLY A 161 4.59 -0.12 9.15
CA GLY A 161 3.43 -0.25 8.27
C GLY A 161 2.10 -0.27 9.04
N LEU A 162 2.02 -0.93 10.21
CA LEU A 162 0.84 -0.87 11.08
C LEU A 162 0.59 0.54 11.62
N ASN A 163 1.66 1.26 11.98
CA ASN A 163 1.53 2.65 12.40
C ASN A 163 1.06 3.55 11.24
N CYS A 164 1.53 3.30 10.02
CA CYS A 164 1.00 3.98 8.84
C CYS A 164 -0.49 3.69 8.64
N LEU A 165 -0.93 2.41 8.70
CA LEU A 165 -2.34 2.04 8.59
C LEU A 165 -3.23 2.70 9.65
N GLU A 166 -2.70 2.90 10.86
CA GLU A 166 -3.41 3.56 11.96
C GLU A 166 -3.58 5.06 11.76
N GLN A 167 -2.52 5.74 11.28
CA GLN A 167 -2.40 7.19 11.37
C GLN A 167 -2.60 7.90 10.03
N LEU A 168 -2.41 7.21 8.90
CA LEU A 168 -2.56 7.85 7.60
C LEU A 168 -4.02 8.17 7.30
N ASN A 169 -4.23 9.41 6.91
CA ASN A 169 -5.49 9.92 6.38
C ASN A 169 -5.21 10.62 5.05
N THR A 170 -5.66 10.02 3.96
CA THR A 170 -5.48 10.56 2.61
C THR A 170 -6.77 11.13 2.02
N VAL A 171 -7.82 11.34 2.85
CA VAL A 171 -9.13 11.84 2.41
C VAL A 171 -9.00 13.17 1.68
N ASP A 172 -8.33 14.15 2.27
CA ASP A 172 -8.20 15.48 1.67
C ASP A 172 -7.28 15.48 0.45
N ILE A 173 -6.24 14.62 0.45
CA ILE A 173 -5.39 14.43 -0.73
C ILE A 173 -6.25 13.95 -1.90
N LEU A 174 -7.06 12.91 -1.70
CA LEU A 174 -7.86 12.33 -2.77
C LEU A 174 -9.01 13.24 -3.23
N LYS A 175 -9.64 13.99 -2.31
CA LYS A 175 -10.67 14.99 -2.65
C LYS A 175 -10.13 16.13 -3.53
N ASN A 176 -8.89 16.54 -3.29
CA ASN A 176 -8.28 17.69 -3.95
C ASN A 176 -7.26 17.28 -5.03
N TYR A 177 -7.16 16.00 -5.34
CA TYR A 177 -6.19 15.51 -6.31
C TYR A 177 -6.52 16.03 -7.71
N SER A 178 -5.57 16.78 -8.30
CA SER A 178 -5.71 17.41 -9.62
C SER A 178 -5.01 16.63 -10.75
N GLY A 179 -4.40 15.50 -10.47
CA GLY A 179 -3.86 14.58 -11.45
C GLY A 179 -4.93 13.71 -12.13
N ARG A 180 -4.53 12.64 -12.78
CA ARG A 180 -5.42 11.65 -13.38
C ARG A 180 -5.51 10.39 -12.53
#